data_03c329c0c39259a0bad45b294bc53276
#
_entry.id   03c329c0c39259a0bad45b294bc53276
#
_cell.length_a   1.000
_cell.length_b   1.000
_cell.length_c   1.000
_cell.angle_alpha   90.00
_cell.angle_beta   90.00
_cell.angle_gamma   90.00
#
_symmetry.space_group_name_H-M   'P 1'
#
loop_
_entity.id
_entity.type
_entity.pdbx_description
1 polymer ?
#
loop_
_entity_poly.entity_id
_entity_poly.type
_entity_poly.pdbx_seq_one_letter_code
_entity_poly.pdbx_strand_id
1 'polypeptide(L)'
;YVSGVEELLKQGEIFTIADTKYVLLEFYQGVRYQDMFQGLSRVVRKGYIPVLAHVERYVCLYQSVERIEELRDLGIVIQMNTECFFQRIPDVRMVWYRKLMKAGYVQLISTDAHGADRKPPRMRKAVEWLERHCGHELVERVLYENPARLLEGRIL
;
A
#
# COMPACT_ATOMS: atom_id res chain seq x y z
N TYR A 1 6.02 0.13 -11.75
CA TYR A 1 5.14 -0.49 -12.76
C TYR A 1 5.70 -0.23 -14.16
N VAL A 2 5.83 -1.28 -14.93
CA VAL A 2 6.20 -1.27 -16.36
C VAL A 2 4.97 -1.71 -17.15
N SER A 3 4.73 -1.10 -18.33
CA SER A 3 3.64 -1.55 -19.22
C SER A 3 3.87 -3.01 -19.62
N GLY A 4 2.82 -3.83 -19.54
CA GLY A 4 2.91 -5.29 -19.81
C GLY A 4 3.27 -6.14 -18.60
N VAL A 5 3.30 -5.60 -17.39
CA VAL A 5 3.56 -6.34 -16.16
C VAL A 5 2.60 -7.53 -15.99
N GLU A 6 1.38 -7.39 -16.48
CA GLU A 6 0.35 -8.43 -16.48
C GLU A 6 0.71 -9.64 -17.35
N GLU A 7 1.46 -9.46 -18.41
CA GLU A 7 1.95 -10.57 -19.25
C GLU A 7 3.19 -11.23 -18.62
N LEU A 8 4.08 -10.43 -18.01
CA LEU A 8 5.25 -10.95 -17.27
C LEU A 8 4.83 -11.79 -16.07
N LEU A 9 3.77 -11.39 -15.37
CA LEU A 9 3.15 -12.19 -14.30
C LEU A 9 2.64 -13.53 -14.83
N LYS A 10 1.95 -13.53 -15.96
CA LYS A 10 1.42 -14.76 -16.59
C LYS A 10 2.54 -15.69 -17.06
N GLN A 11 3.67 -15.16 -17.50
CA GLN A 11 4.85 -15.91 -17.92
C GLN A 11 5.69 -16.40 -16.74
N GLY A 12 5.38 -15.98 -15.49
CA GLY A 12 6.16 -16.32 -14.32
C GLY A 12 7.49 -15.58 -14.20
N GLU A 13 7.68 -14.51 -14.97
CA GLU A 13 8.89 -13.69 -14.95
C GLU A 13 8.88 -12.68 -13.78
N ILE A 14 7.71 -12.43 -13.19
CA ILE A 14 7.52 -11.60 -11.98
C ILE A 14 6.84 -12.45 -10.92
N PHE A 15 7.35 -12.38 -9.69
CA PHE A 15 6.83 -13.13 -8.57
C PHE A 15 5.62 -12.43 -7.94
N THR A 16 4.68 -13.25 -7.47
CA THR A 16 3.61 -12.82 -6.57
C THR A 16 4.07 -12.91 -5.12
N ILE A 17 3.33 -12.31 -4.20
CA ILE A 17 3.66 -12.41 -2.77
C ILE A 17 3.25 -13.79 -2.26
N ALA A 18 4.23 -14.56 -1.76
CA ALA A 18 4.02 -15.91 -1.19
C ALA A 18 3.22 -16.86 -2.11
N ASP A 19 3.48 -16.80 -3.41
CA ASP A 19 2.79 -17.61 -4.45
C ASP A 19 1.25 -17.47 -4.46
N THR A 20 0.75 -16.39 -3.89
CA THR A 20 -0.68 -16.04 -3.89
C THR A 20 -1.07 -15.25 -5.15
N LYS A 21 -2.28 -14.69 -5.19
CA LYS A 21 -2.70 -13.76 -6.24
C LYS A 21 -2.23 -12.32 -6.01
N TYR A 22 -1.66 -12.02 -4.84
CA TYR A 22 -1.21 -10.68 -4.51
C TYR A 22 0.09 -10.34 -5.21
N VAL A 23 0.16 -9.13 -5.78
CA VAL A 23 1.36 -8.61 -6.44
C VAL A 23 1.65 -7.20 -5.98
N LEU A 24 2.88 -6.97 -5.49
CA LEU A 24 3.32 -5.63 -5.08
C LEU A 24 3.64 -4.80 -6.32
N LEU A 25 2.98 -3.66 -6.45
CA LEU A 25 3.17 -2.75 -7.58
C LEU A 25 3.53 -1.35 -7.09
N GLU A 26 4.57 -0.82 -7.70
CA GLU A 26 5.04 0.55 -7.51
C GLU A 26 4.98 1.31 -8.83
N PHE A 27 4.54 2.57 -8.77
CA PHE A 27 4.54 3.50 -9.90
C PHE A 27 5.55 4.64 -9.66
N TYR A 28 5.89 5.33 -10.73
CA TYR A 28 6.59 6.60 -10.61
C TYR A 28 5.74 7.62 -9.81
N GLN A 29 6.36 8.38 -8.90
CA GLN A 29 5.64 9.26 -7.97
C GLN A 29 4.76 10.32 -8.65
N GLY A 30 5.19 10.80 -9.83
CA GLY A 30 4.47 11.76 -10.67
C GLY A 30 3.52 11.13 -11.70
N VAL A 31 3.19 9.85 -11.56
CA VAL A 31 2.26 9.17 -12.48
C VAL A 31 0.90 9.87 -12.49
N ARG A 32 0.29 9.99 -13.67
CA ARG A 32 -1.10 10.48 -13.75
C ARG A 32 -2.05 9.41 -13.23
N TYR A 33 -3.09 9.85 -12.53
CA TYR A 33 -4.07 8.93 -11.93
C TYR A 33 -4.66 7.95 -12.95
N GLN A 34 -5.03 8.44 -14.14
CA GLN A 34 -5.59 7.60 -15.21
C GLN A 34 -4.64 6.47 -15.64
N ASP A 35 -3.34 6.76 -15.76
CA ASP A 35 -2.34 5.76 -16.15
C ASP A 35 -2.15 4.71 -15.04
N MET A 36 -2.12 5.14 -13.77
CA MET A 36 -2.10 4.26 -12.61
C MET A 36 -3.33 3.36 -12.58
N PHE A 37 -4.53 3.95 -12.67
CA PHE A 37 -5.79 3.22 -12.64
C PHE A 37 -5.89 2.19 -13.78
N GLN A 38 -5.52 2.56 -15.00
CA GLN A 38 -5.50 1.65 -16.14
C GLN A 38 -4.48 0.52 -15.95
N GLY A 39 -3.29 0.84 -15.42
CA GLY A 39 -2.27 -0.16 -15.12
C GLY A 39 -2.76 -1.20 -14.13
N LEU A 40 -3.29 -0.75 -13.00
CA LEU A 40 -3.87 -1.60 -11.96
C LEU A 40 -5.06 -2.42 -12.48
N SER A 41 -5.95 -1.80 -13.26
CA SER A 41 -7.11 -2.48 -13.86
C SER A 41 -6.70 -3.61 -14.80
N ARG A 42 -5.59 -3.48 -15.55
CA ARG A 42 -5.08 -4.57 -16.39
C ARG A 42 -4.66 -5.77 -15.56
N VAL A 43 -3.97 -5.54 -14.44
CA VAL A 43 -3.52 -6.60 -13.53
C VAL A 43 -4.71 -7.31 -12.89
N VAL A 44 -5.70 -6.55 -12.42
CA VAL A 44 -6.95 -7.12 -11.84
C VAL A 44 -7.69 -7.98 -12.87
N ARG A 45 -7.83 -7.53 -14.12
CA ARG A 45 -8.48 -8.32 -15.19
C ARG A 45 -7.77 -9.65 -15.49
N LYS A 46 -6.49 -9.80 -15.15
CA LYS A 46 -5.76 -11.07 -15.26
C LYS A 46 -5.91 -11.96 -14.03
N GLY A 47 -6.72 -11.56 -13.05
CA GLY A 47 -7.04 -12.35 -11.85
C GLY A 47 -6.06 -12.18 -10.69
N TYR A 48 -5.17 -11.18 -10.76
CA TYR A 48 -4.29 -10.82 -9.66
C TYR A 48 -4.89 -9.72 -8.79
N ILE A 49 -4.38 -9.59 -7.57
CA ILE A 49 -4.79 -8.57 -6.60
C ILE A 49 -3.59 -7.63 -6.38
N PRO A 50 -3.60 -6.42 -6.95
CA PRO A 50 -2.53 -5.47 -6.74
C PRO A 50 -2.46 -4.96 -5.30
N VAL A 51 -1.25 -4.94 -4.74
CA VAL A 51 -0.90 -4.19 -3.54
C VAL A 51 -0.17 -2.94 -4.01
N LEU A 52 -0.83 -1.78 -3.91
CA LEU A 52 -0.23 -0.49 -4.29
C LEU A 52 0.71 -0.04 -3.18
N ALA A 53 2.00 -0.08 -3.47
CA ALA A 53 3.07 0.26 -2.53
C ALA A 53 3.08 1.75 -2.19
N HIS A 54 3.40 2.08 -0.94
CA HIS A 54 3.69 3.43 -0.41
C HIS A 54 2.83 4.55 -1.00
N VAL A 55 1.49 4.41 -0.82
CA VAL A 55 0.48 5.31 -1.40
C VAL A 55 0.74 6.79 -1.12
N GLU A 56 1.42 7.10 -0.03
CA GLU A 56 1.77 8.45 0.40
C GLU A 56 2.77 9.17 -0.53
N ARG A 57 3.40 8.45 -1.46
CA ARG A 57 4.34 9.05 -2.41
C ARG A 57 3.67 9.57 -3.68
N TYR A 58 2.44 9.16 -3.98
CA TYR A 58 1.78 9.52 -5.24
C TYR A 58 1.08 10.87 -5.15
N VAL A 59 1.56 11.83 -5.95
CA VAL A 59 0.98 13.17 -6.03
C VAL A 59 -0.48 13.12 -6.48
N CYS A 60 -0.80 12.21 -7.41
CA CYS A 60 -2.15 12.07 -7.95
C CYS A 60 -3.20 11.55 -6.96
N LEU A 61 -2.79 10.99 -5.83
CA LEU A 61 -3.70 10.49 -4.79
C LEU A 61 -3.85 11.49 -3.62
N TYR A 62 -2.99 12.50 -3.55
CA TYR A 62 -3.03 13.48 -2.48
C TYR A 62 -4.33 14.29 -2.50
N GLN A 63 -5.01 14.39 -1.36
CA GLN A 63 -6.28 15.09 -1.16
C GLN A 63 -7.45 14.60 -2.06
N SER A 64 -7.39 13.38 -2.56
CA SER A 64 -8.51 12.79 -3.31
C SER A 64 -8.93 11.48 -2.67
N VAL A 65 -9.94 11.54 -1.80
CA VAL A 65 -10.56 10.36 -1.17
C VAL A 65 -11.26 9.52 -2.24
N GLU A 66 -11.91 10.17 -3.18
CA GLU A 66 -12.64 9.53 -4.29
C GLU A 66 -11.74 8.59 -5.09
N ARG A 67 -10.50 9.00 -5.38
CA ARG A 67 -9.53 8.14 -6.09
C ARG A 67 -9.08 6.94 -5.26
N ILE A 68 -8.95 7.11 -3.94
CA ILE A 68 -8.65 6.00 -3.03
C ILE A 68 -9.82 5.01 -3.00
N GLU A 69 -11.06 5.50 -2.95
CA GLU A 69 -12.27 4.68 -2.99
C GLU A 69 -12.38 3.94 -4.32
N GLU A 70 -12.21 4.61 -5.46
CA GLU A 70 -12.19 3.96 -6.78
C GLU A 70 -11.15 2.82 -6.88
N LEU A 71 -9.95 3.02 -6.31
CA LEU A 71 -8.94 1.97 -6.27
C LEU A 71 -9.37 0.79 -5.39
N ARG A 72 -9.96 1.05 -4.23
CA ARG A 72 -10.46 0.01 -3.33
C ARG A 72 -11.64 -0.75 -3.94
N ASP A 73 -12.55 -0.06 -4.60
CA ASP A 73 -13.68 -0.67 -5.31
C ASP A 73 -13.22 -1.57 -6.46
N LEU A 74 -12.07 -1.24 -7.06
CA LEU A 74 -11.40 -2.10 -8.04
C LEU A 74 -10.72 -3.33 -7.40
N GLY A 75 -10.65 -3.41 -6.08
CA GLY A 75 -10.01 -4.48 -5.33
C GLY A 75 -8.51 -4.28 -5.08
N ILE A 76 -8.04 -3.04 -5.17
CA ILE A 76 -6.64 -2.71 -4.90
C ILE A 76 -6.40 -2.61 -3.39
N VAL A 77 -5.37 -3.28 -2.91
CA VAL A 77 -4.90 -3.18 -1.53
C VAL A 77 -3.99 -1.97 -1.37
N ILE A 78 -4.33 -1.08 -0.45
CA ILE A 78 -3.58 0.16 -0.19
C ILE A 78 -2.55 -0.09 0.90
N GLN A 79 -1.27 0.09 0.56
CA GLN A 79 -0.17 -0.03 1.51
C GLN A 79 0.48 1.34 1.76
N MET A 80 0.83 1.62 3.01
CA MET A 80 1.49 2.85 3.46
C MET A 80 2.77 2.53 4.23
N ASN A 81 3.77 3.40 4.10
CA ASN A 81 5.03 3.22 4.82
C ASN A 81 4.99 3.76 6.25
N THR A 82 5.75 3.13 7.14
CA THR A 82 5.88 3.52 8.55
C THR A 82 6.37 4.95 8.75
N GLU A 83 7.11 5.50 7.79
CA GLU A 83 7.66 6.87 7.87
C GLU A 83 6.60 7.95 8.02
N CYS A 84 5.37 7.71 7.53
CA CYS A 84 4.22 8.61 7.70
C CYS A 84 3.91 8.94 9.16
N PHE A 85 4.27 8.06 10.10
CA PHE A 85 3.81 8.13 11.49
C PHE A 85 4.79 8.78 12.47
N PHE A 86 6.06 8.94 12.12
CA PHE A 86 7.06 9.45 13.04
C PHE A 86 7.93 10.60 12.52
N GLN A 87 7.63 11.16 11.38
CA GLN A 87 8.33 12.37 10.92
C GLN A 87 8.00 13.56 11.84
N ARG A 88 9.05 14.25 12.29
CA ARG A 88 8.93 15.35 13.27
C ARG A 88 8.33 16.64 12.69
N ILE A 89 8.57 16.89 11.42
CA ILE A 89 8.00 18.06 10.73
C ILE A 89 6.71 17.59 10.06
N PRO A 90 5.55 18.14 10.43
CA PRO A 90 4.31 17.76 9.80
C PRO A 90 4.29 18.26 8.35
N ASP A 91 4.74 17.42 7.43
CA ASP A 91 4.37 17.59 6.02
C ASP A 91 2.84 17.50 5.95
N VAL A 92 2.21 18.50 5.37
CA VAL A 92 0.75 18.54 5.21
C VAL A 92 0.19 17.30 4.51
N ARG A 93 0.99 16.69 3.63
CA ARG A 93 0.66 15.39 3.01
C ARG A 93 0.56 14.29 4.05
N MET A 94 1.54 14.20 4.96
CA MET A 94 1.54 13.18 6.01
C MET A 94 0.33 13.33 6.95
N VAL A 95 -0.09 14.57 7.23
CA VAL A 95 -1.33 14.82 7.99
C VAL A 95 -2.54 14.22 7.28
N TRP A 96 -2.63 14.40 5.96
CA TRP A 96 -3.73 13.84 5.17
C TRP A 96 -3.71 12.31 5.15
N TYR A 97 -2.55 11.71 4.89
CA TYR A 97 -2.41 10.24 4.88
C TYR A 97 -2.69 9.60 6.25
N ARG A 98 -2.32 10.29 7.36
CA ARG A 98 -2.73 9.87 8.71
C ARG A 98 -4.24 9.89 8.90
N LYS A 99 -4.95 10.83 8.27
CA LYS A 99 -6.42 10.83 8.26
C LYS A 99 -6.98 9.63 7.50
N LEU A 100 -6.42 9.29 6.35
CA LEU A 100 -6.81 8.08 5.60
C LEU A 100 -6.63 6.82 6.45
N MET A 101 -5.51 6.72 7.16
CA MET A 101 -5.25 5.60 8.08
C MET A 101 -6.33 5.49 9.15
N LYS A 102 -6.64 6.60 9.83
CA LYS A 102 -7.70 6.64 10.86
C LYS A 102 -9.09 6.30 10.32
N ALA A 103 -9.35 6.64 9.08
CA ALA A 103 -10.62 6.34 8.40
C ALA A 103 -10.69 4.89 7.85
N GLY A 104 -9.63 4.08 8.03
CA GLY A 104 -9.62 2.68 7.60
C GLY A 104 -9.42 2.45 6.10
N TYR A 105 -8.90 3.44 5.37
CA TYR A 105 -8.64 3.29 3.93
C TYR A 105 -7.37 2.51 3.62
N VAL A 106 -6.48 2.31 4.60
CA VAL A 106 -5.20 1.60 4.44
C VAL A 106 -5.29 0.20 5.00
N GLN A 107 -4.93 -0.81 4.21
CA GLN A 107 -5.00 -2.22 4.61
C GLN A 107 -3.67 -2.77 5.12
N LEU A 108 -2.53 -2.23 4.66
CA LEU A 108 -1.21 -2.74 5.01
C LEU A 108 -0.26 -1.61 5.39
N ILE A 109 0.60 -1.89 6.37
CA ILE A 109 1.71 -1.02 6.76
C ILE A 109 3.02 -1.78 6.58
N SER A 110 4.03 -1.16 5.96
CA SER A 110 5.36 -1.73 5.85
C SER A 110 6.46 -0.70 6.08
N THR A 111 7.69 -1.16 6.26
CA THR A 111 8.85 -0.28 6.50
C THR A 111 9.49 0.22 5.22
N ASP A 112 9.30 -0.49 4.10
CA ASP A 112 10.03 -0.26 2.87
C ASP A 112 11.55 -0.24 3.11
N ALA A 113 12.03 -1.16 3.97
CA ALA A 113 13.44 -1.22 4.38
C ALA A 113 14.33 -1.71 3.25
N HIS A 114 15.46 -1.04 3.04
CA HIS A 114 16.45 -1.34 2.02
C HIS A 114 17.83 -1.66 2.62
N GLY A 115 17.83 -2.43 3.71
CA GLY A 115 19.04 -2.80 4.45
C GLY A 115 19.25 -1.98 5.72
N ALA A 116 20.12 -2.48 6.59
CA ALA A 116 20.35 -1.90 7.92
C ALA A 116 20.96 -0.48 7.88
N ASP A 117 21.82 -0.23 6.91
CA ASP A 117 22.58 1.02 6.84
C ASP A 117 21.85 2.13 6.07
N ARG A 118 21.11 1.77 5.02
CA ARG A 118 20.45 2.77 4.15
C ARG A 118 19.08 3.18 4.68
N LYS A 119 18.23 2.22 4.96
CA LYS A 119 16.86 2.43 5.45
C LYS A 119 16.49 1.31 6.41
N PRO A 120 16.89 1.41 7.69
CA PRO A 120 16.58 0.39 8.69
C PRO A 120 15.07 0.30 8.95
N PRO A 121 14.55 -0.88 9.31
CA PRO A 121 13.15 -1.03 9.66
C PRO A 121 12.82 -0.26 10.94
N ARG A 122 11.86 0.66 10.86
CA ARG A 122 11.44 1.51 11.99
C ARG A 122 9.99 1.24 12.39
N MET A 123 9.63 -0.02 12.56
CA MET A 123 8.27 -0.43 12.86
C MET A 123 7.78 0.08 14.23
N ARG A 124 8.60 -0.04 15.29
CA ARG A 124 8.19 0.31 16.67
C ARG A 124 7.56 1.69 16.79
N LYS A 125 8.18 2.73 16.22
CA LYS A 125 7.64 4.10 16.29
C LYS A 125 6.31 4.27 15.58
N ALA A 126 6.12 3.53 14.49
CA ALA A 126 4.84 3.53 13.78
C ALA A 126 3.76 2.86 14.61
N VAL A 127 4.05 1.70 15.20
CA VAL A 127 3.13 0.99 16.12
C VAL A 127 2.72 1.89 17.28
N GLU A 128 3.68 2.51 17.99
CA GLU A 128 3.40 3.43 19.10
C GLU A 128 2.49 4.60 18.68
N TRP A 129 2.65 5.10 17.46
CA TRP A 129 1.78 6.16 16.94
C TRP A 129 0.39 5.61 16.62
N LEU A 130 0.32 4.48 15.94
CA LEU A 130 -0.94 3.84 15.53
C LEU A 130 -1.79 3.46 16.74
N GLU A 131 -1.21 2.80 17.74
CA GLU A 131 -1.89 2.45 19.01
C GLU A 131 -2.51 3.69 19.67
N ARG A 132 -1.74 4.77 19.77
CA ARG A 132 -2.17 6.00 20.42
C ARG A 132 -3.27 6.75 19.67
N HIS A 133 -3.33 6.65 18.34
CA HIS A 133 -4.19 7.50 17.51
C HIS A 133 -5.29 6.77 16.74
N CYS A 134 -5.15 5.47 16.57
CA CYS A 134 -6.07 4.67 15.75
C CYS A 134 -6.74 3.52 16.55
N GLY A 135 -6.19 3.21 17.74
CA GLY A 135 -6.68 2.13 18.58
C GLY A 135 -6.14 0.74 18.19
N HIS A 136 -6.19 -0.16 19.16
CA HIS A 136 -5.60 -1.50 19.07
C HIS A 136 -6.20 -2.34 17.93
N GLU A 137 -7.51 -2.31 17.75
CA GLU A 137 -8.20 -3.08 16.71
C GLU A 137 -7.68 -2.78 15.29
N LEU A 138 -7.45 -1.49 14.96
CA LEU A 138 -6.90 -1.12 13.67
C LEU A 138 -5.45 -1.56 13.53
N VAL A 139 -4.66 -1.48 14.60
CA VAL A 139 -3.27 -1.95 14.63
C VAL A 139 -3.20 -3.46 14.36
N GLU A 140 -3.97 -4.26 15.08
CA GLU A 140 -4.07 -5.70 14.86
C GLU A 140 -4.43 -6.02 13.41
N ARG A 141 -5.43 -5.34 12.89
CA ARG A 141 -5.88 -5.56 11.50
C ARG A 141 -4.79 -5.30 10.48
N VAL A 142 -4.12 -4.14 10.52
CA VAL A 142 -3.18 -3.72 9.44
C VAL A 142 -1.79 -4.32 9.58
N LEU A 143 -1.38 -4.76 10.78
CA LEU A 143 -0.05 -5.30 11.04
C LEU A 143 0.00 -6.83 11.20
N TYR A 144 -1.13 -7.47 11.54
CA TYR A 144 -1.18 -8.90 11.80
C TYR A 144 -2.24 -9.62 10.96
N GLU A 145 -3.52 -9.25 11.07
CA GLU A 145 -4.59 -9.98 10.39
C GLU A 145 -4.52 -9.89 8.87
N ASN A 146 -4.44 -8.66 8.33
CA ASN A 146 -4.38 -8.46 6.89
C ASN A 146 -3.10 -9.05 6.27
N PRO A 147 -1.89 -8.85 6.83
CA PRO A 147 -0.69 -9.55 6.35
C PRO A 147 -0.82 -11.07 6.38
N ALA A 148 -1.36 -11.65 7.46
CA ALA A 148 -1.57 -13.09 7.56
C ALA A 148 -2.53 -13.58 6.47
N ARG A 149 -3.68 -12.93 6.29
CA ARG A 149 -4.66 -13.25 5.23
C ARG A 149 -4.04 -13.16 3.83
N LEU A 150 -3.22 -12.12 3.58
CA LEU A 150 -2.51 -11.95 2.31
C LEU A 150 -1.57 -13.13 2.04
N LEU A 151 -0.76 -13.52 3.02
CA LEU A 151 0.18 -14.64 2.91
C LEU A 151 -0.53 -15.99 2.70
N GLU A 152 -1.76 -16.12 3.18
CA GLU A 152 -2.62 -17.30 2.96
C GLU A 152 -3.45 -17.22 1.67
N GLY A 153 -3.32 -16.14 0.89
CA GLY A 153 -4.07 -15.90 -0.34
C GLY A 153 -5.55 -15.60 -0.12
N ARG A 154 -5.95 -15.26 1.10
CA ARG A 154 -7.33 -14.85 1.44
C ARG A 154 -7.55 -13.36 1.12
N ILE A 155 -8.76 -13.01 0.72
CA ILE A 155 -9.15 -11.62 0.41
C ILE A 155 -9.14 -10.76 1.69
N LEU A 156 -8.60 -9.53 1.61
CA LEU A 156 -8.53 -8.55 2.70
C LEU A 156 -9.83 -7.76 2.86
#